data_a0e726a556eb38f4421a5e82f7cce607
#
_entry.id   a0e726a556eb38f4421a5e82f7cce607
#
_cell.length_a   1.000
_cell.length_b   1.000
_cell.length_c   1.000
_cell.angle_alpha   90.00
_cell.angle_beta   90.00
_cell.angle_gamma   90.00
#
_symmetry.space_group_name_H-M   'P 1'
#
loop_
_entity.id
_entity.type
_entity.pdbx_description
1 polymer ?
#
loop_
_entity_poly.entity_id
_entity_poly.type
_entity_poly.pdbx_seq_one_letter_code
_entity_poly.pdbx_strand_id
1 'polypeptide(L)'
;GARAIAAGLGLPYTFITCNAGTEMYNFIGDMMPVDSSATSESINAELFKNLPSATDISIDPVNAYMDITGVSKPDATEAECMTELFRKQMSLCADACKNGFKYVESPLVRAIRNGWVCELQEPSLITRPAVMPGLNGLLDETGCVVLPTGEMLHRHPDCIIISTLNIDLEGCRPLNQSFIDRHHIIMDMVTPSEAVIESRIRGMTGCDDTVPLKQMIAFVKEIAEICARFGATDGNVNSMRSLANWVQAGSITGDYATAATWTVISGATSDLATREELVRKLANYQF
;
A
#
# COMPACT_ATOMS: atom_id res chain seq x y z
N GLY A 1 4.14 -10.21 -7.21
CA GLY A 1 2.88 -9.59 -6.81
C GLY A 1 2.66 -8.23 -7.48
N ALA A 2 1.70 -7.48 -6.97
CA ALA A 2 1.23 -6.22 -7.52
C ALA A 2 2.34 -5.20 -7.83
N ARG A 3 3.34 -5.09 -6.94
CA ARG A 3 4.50 -4.21 -7.16
C ARG A 3 5.32 -4.58 -8.42
N ALA A 4 5.44 -5.87 -8.73
CA ALA A 4 6.16 -6.30 -9.93
C ALA A 4 5.35 -6.00 -11.21
N ILE A 5 4.02 -6.08 -11.14
CA ILE A 5 3.12 -5.68 -12.22
C ILE A 5 3.28 -4.18 -12.48
N ALA A 6 3.23 -3.35 -11.44
CA ALA A 6 3.43 -1.91 -11.55
C ALA A 6 4.78 -1.57 -12.20
N ALA A 7 5.87 -2.21 -11.76
CA ALA A 7 7.20 -2.02 -12.33
C ALA A 7 7.25 -2.43 -13.82
N GLY A 8 6.61 -3.55 -14.18
CA GLY A 8 6.53 -4.02 -15.57
C GLY A 8 5.74 -3.10 -16.48
N LEU A 9 4.75 -2.37 -15.95
CA LEU A 9 3.94 -1.40 -16.66
C LEU A 9 4.54 0.02 -16.65
N GLY A 10 5.61 0.25 -15.86
CA GLY A 10 6.19 1.58 -15.70
C GLY A 10 5.30 2.54 -14.89
N LEU A 11 4.35 2.02 -14.10
CA LEU A 11 3.42 2.82 -13.31
C LEU A 11 3.88 2.91 -11.85
N PRO A 12 3.62 4.04 -11.16
CA PRO A 12 3.83 4.15 -9.73
C PRO A 12 2.95 3.16 -8.96
N TYR A 13 3.45 2.71 -7.81
CA TYR A 13 2.79 1.72 -6.96
C TYR A 13 2.50 2.28 -5.57
N THR A 14 1.30 1.99 -5.08
CA THR A 14 0.90 2.23 -3.69
C THR A 14 0.09 1.05 -3.15
N PHE A 15 -0.16 1.02 -1.85
CA PHE A 15 -0.95 -0.05 -1.24
C PHE A 15 -1.70 0.41 -0.01
N ILE A 16 -2.72 -0.35 0.36
CA ILE A 16 -3.45 -0.26 1.64
C ILE A 16 -3.49 -1.66 2.23
N THR A 17 -2.98 -1.81 3.45
CA THR A 17 -3.11 -3.05 4.21
C THR A 17 -4.40 -3.00 5.02
N CYS A 18 -5.33 -3.88 4.70
CA CYS A 18 -6.61 -4.00 5.37
C CYS A 18 -6.48 -4.82 6.66
N ASN A 19 -7.31 -4.51 7.63
CA ASN A 19 -7.41 -5.22 8.91
C ASN A 19 -8.85 -5.16 9.43
N ALA A 20 -9.11 -5.75 10.60
CA ALA A 20 -10.44 -5.78 11.22
C ALA A 20 -11.04 -4.39 11.50
N GLY A 21 -10.22 -3.38 11.73
CA GLY A 21 -10.62 -2.00 11.99
C GLY A 21 -10.65 -1.11 10.75
N THR A 22 -10.42 -1.66 9.55
CA THR A 22 -10.46 -0.87 8.33
C THR A 22 -11.87 -0.38 8.03
N GLU A 23 -11.99 0.92 7.80
CA GLU A 23 -13.25 1.62 7.51
C GLU A 23 -13.18 2.37 6.18
N MET A 24 -14.31 2.94 5.75
CA MET A 24 -14.43 3.61 4.46
C MET A 24 -13.45 4.79 4.31
N TYR A 25 -13.20 5.54 5.37
CA TYR A 25 -12.25 6.67 5.36
C TYR A 25 -10.80 6.24 5.05
N ASN A 26 -10.42 5.00 5.37
CA ASN A 26 -9.09 4.48 5.00
C ASN A 26 -8.93 4.37 3.47
N PHE A 27 -10.03 4.24 2.73
CA PHE A 27 -10.04 4.14 1.27
C PHE A 27 -10.26 5.48 0.59
N ILE A 28 -11.19 6.30 1.08
CA ILE A 28 -11.57 7.56 0.42
C ILE A 28 -10.92 8.80 1.04
N GLY A 29 -10.09 8.63 2.08
CA GLY A 29 -9.52 9.74 2.83
C GLY A 29 -10.44 10.25 3.93
N ASP A 30 -9.93 11.15 4.74
CA ASP A 30 -10.64 11.65 5.93
C ASP A 30 -10.45 13.15 6.12
N MET A 31 -11.40 13.75 6.86
CA MET A 31 -11.33 15.13 7.30
C MET A 31 -10.61 15.20 8.64
N MET A 32 -9.33 15.57 8.62
CA MET A 32 -8.51 15.68 9.83
C MET A 32 -8.58 17.08 10.42
N PRO A 33 -8.66 17.22 11.76
CA PRO A 33 -8.56 18.53 12.39
C PRO A 33 -7.21 19.17 12.05
N VAL A 34 -7.24 20.45 11.72
CA VAL A 34 -6.01 21.23 11.55
C VAL A 34 -5.47 21.52 12.94
N ASP A 35 -4.25 21.09 13.21
CA ASP A 35 -3.59 21.37 14.47
C ASP A 35 -3.37 22.88 14.61
N SER A 36 -4.10 23.52 15.54
CA SER A 36 -3.99 24.95 15.80
C SER A 36 -2.63 25.35 16.42
N SER A 37 -1.77 24.38 16.71
CA SER A 37 -0.40 24.62 17.18
C SER A 37 0.61 24.85 16.03
N ALA A 38 0.23 24.60 14.77
CA ALA A 38 1.02 25.06 13.64
C ALA A 38 1.03 26.59 13.68
N THR A 39 2.18 27.15 13.98
CA THR A 39 2.39 28.61 14.09
C THR A 39 1.82 29.28 12.85
N SER A 40 1.11 30.38 13.03
CA SER A 40 0.50 31.20 11.96
C SER A 40 1.47 31.51 10.81
N GLU A 41 2.78 31.48 11.07
CA GLU A 41 3.85 31.68 10.08
C GLU A 41 3.98 30.51 9.08
N SER A 42 3.85 29.25 9.50
CA SER A 42 3.96 28.10 8.59
C SER A 42 2.72 27.95 7.70
N ILE A 43 1.55 28.27 8.20
CA ILE A 43 0.30 28.27 7.44
C ILE A 43 0.33 29.38 6.40
N ASN A 44 0.80 30.58 6.78
CA ASN A 44 0.91 31.72 5.89
C ASN A 44 1.91 31.47 4.75
N ALA A 45 3.07 30.85 5.04
CA ALA A 45 4.09 30.57 4.03
C ALA A 45 3.59 29.60 2.93
N GLU A 46 2.76 28.61 3.27
CA GLU A 46 2.23 27.65 2.31
C GLU A 46 1.02 28.19 1.55
N LEU A 47 0.12 28.92 2.23
CA LEU A 47 -1.06 29.56 1.64
C LEU A 47 -0.72 30.65 0.62
N PHE A 48 0.38 31.39 0.86
CA PHE A 48 0.76 32.52 0.03
C PHE A 48 1.90 32.23 -0.95
N LYS A 49 2.38 30.98 -0.99
CA LYS A 49 3.55 30.54 -1.80
C LYS A 49 3.43 30.88 -3.28
N ASN A 50 2.23 30.89 -3.80
CA ASN A 50 1.94 31.12 -5.22
C ASN A 50 1.44 32.55 -5.51
N LEU A 51 1.46 33.44 -4.53
CA LEU A 51 1.09 34.84 -4.75
C LEU A 51 2.34 35.67 -5.07
N PRO A 52 2.24 36.65 -5.98
CA PRO A 52 3.34 37.52 -6.31
C PRO A 52 3.77 38.36 -5.10
N SER A 53 5.07 38.61 -4.98
CA SER A 53 5.62 39.47 -3.96
C SER A 53 5.39 40.94 -4.28
N ALA A 54 5.58 41.82 -3.30
CA ALA A 54 5.50 43.26 -3.53
C ALA A 54 6.50 43.75 -4.60
N THR A 55 7.67 43.08 -4.69
CA THR A 55 8.69 43.36 -5.70
C THR A 55 8.19 42.98 -7.10
N ASP A 56 7.54 41.81 -7.24
CA ASP A 56 7.01 41.36 -8.53
C ASP A 56 5.89 42.31 -9.02
N ILE A 57 5.05 42.79 -8.10
CA ILE A 57 3.98 43.76 -8.39
C ILE A 57 4.56 45.10 -8.89
N SER A 58 5.64 45.57 -8.26
CA SER A 58 6.28 46.83 -8.67
C SER A 58 7.01 46.71 -10.02
N ILE A 59 7.51 45.52 -10.37
CA ILE A 59 8.22 45.30 -11.65
C ILE A 59 7.22 45.11 -12.80
N ASP A 60 6.17 44.33 -12.63
CA ASP A 60 5.19 44.02 -13.66
C ASP A 60 3.78 43.89 -13.08
N PRO A 61 3.07 45.01 -12.88
CA PRO A 61 1.73 45.02 -12.31
C PRO A 61 0.69 44.28 -13.16
N VAL A 62 0.87 44.20 -14.48
CA VAL A 62 -0.09 43.56 -15.39
C VAL A 62 -0.10 42.06 -15.21
N ASN A 63 1.10 41.43 -15.20
CA ASN A 63 1.22 40.01 -14.96
C ASN A 63 0.86 39.65 -13.51
N ALA A 64 1.29 40.47 -12.54
CA ALA A 64 0.94 40.26 -11.14
C ALA A 64 -0.57 40.30 -10.90
N TYR A 65 -1.29 41.20 -11.56
CA TYR A 65 -2.76 41.28 -11.49
C TYR A 65 -3.40 39.97 -12.02
N MET A 66 -2.91 39.45 -13.12
CA MET A 66 -3.38 38.20 -13.70
C MET A 66 -3.09 37.00 -12.77
N ASP A 67 -1.92 36.94 -12.15
CA ASP A 67 -1.54 35.88 -11.19
C ASP A 67 -2.42 35.91 -9.92
N ILE A 68 -2.82 37.11 -9.46
CA ILE A 68 -3.67 37.26 -8.28
C ILE A 68 -5.14 36.91 -8.59
N THR A 69 -5.67 37.44 -9.69
CA THR A 69 -7.11 37.42 -9.99
C THR A 69 -7.54 36.38 -11.01
N GLY A 70 -6.60 35.87 -11.82
CA GLY A 70 -6.89 35.03 -13.00
C GLY A 70 -7.46 35.80 -14.20
N VAL A 71 -7.52 37.13 -14.14
CA VAL A 71 -8.09 38.00 -15.19
C VAL A 71 -7.01 38.93 -15.74
N SER A 72 -6.90 39.02 -17.07
CA SER A 72 -5.98 39.95 -17.72
C SER A 72 -6.53 41.39 -17.69
N LYS A 73 -5.74 42.30 -17.13
CA LYS A 73 -6.04 43.74 -17.09
C LYS A 73 -4.82 44.54 -17.59
N PRO A 74 -4.78 44.96 -18.86
CA PRO A 74 -3.60 45.56 -19.48
C PRO A 74 -3.19 46.93 -18.88
N ASP A 75 -4.10 47.59 -18.16
CA ASP A 75 -3.90 48.87 -17.50
C ASP A 75 -3.86 48.73 -15.96
N ALA A 76 -3.52 47.55 -15.45
CA ALA A 76 -3.44 47.30 -14.02
C ALA A 76 -2.34 48.16 -13.38
N THR A 77 -2.67 48.81 -12.28
CA THR A 77 -1.75 49.62 -11.50
C THR A 77 -1.25 48.88 -10.28
N GLU A 78 -0.09 49.27 -9.77
CA GLU A 78 0.50 48.69 -8.54
C GLU A 78 -0.49 48.77 -7.35
N ALA A 79 -1.21 49.88 -7.20
CA ALA A 79 -2.20 50.08 -6.13
C ALA A 79 -3.40 49.11 -6.24
N GLU A 80 -3.84 48.80 -7.45
CA GLU A 80 -4.91 47.84 -7.70
C GLU A 80 -4.43 46.42 -7.40
N CYS A 81 -3.21 46.06 -7.83
CA CYS A 81 -2.60 44.75 -7.52
C CYS A 81 -2.48 44.54 -6.01
N MET A 82 -2.00 45.56 -5.29
CA MET A 82 -1.88 45.48 -3.82
C MET A 82 -3.23 45.30 -3.13
N THR A 83 -4.28 45.95 -3.65
CA THR A 83 -5.65 45.83 -3.13
C THR A 83 -6.20 44.43 -3.36
N GLU A 84 -6.02 43.88 -4.56
CA GLU A 84 -6.46 42.52 -4.88
C GLU A 84 -5.62 41.45 -4.15
N LEU A 85 -4.32 41.67 -4.01
CA LEU A 85 -3.46 40.82 -3.21
C LEU A 85 -3.94 40.72 -1.76
N PHE A 86 -4.22 41.87 -1.14
CA PHE A 86 -4.74 41.95 0.23
C PHE A 86 -6.11 41.26 0.34
N ARG A 87 -7.01 41.48 -0.62
CA ARG A 87 -8.32 40.83 -0.67
C ARG A 87 -8.19 39.29 -0.78
N LYS A 88 -7.28 38.82 -1.65
CA LYS A 88 -6.99 37.38 -1.82
C LYS A 88 -6.41 36.76 -0.56
N GLN A 89 -5.44 37.43 0.08
CA GLN A 89 -4.86 36.98 1.34
C GLN A 89 -5.91 36.92 2.45
N MET A 90 -6.78 37.94 2.58
CA MET A 90 -7.87 37.92 3.56
C MET A 90 -8.87 36.79 3.30
N SER A 91 -9.21 36.52 2.04
CA SER A 91 -10.06 35.38 1.67
C SER A 91 -9.43 34.06 2.05
N LEU A 92 -8.16 33.85 1.71
CA LEU A 92 -7.43 32.63 2.04
C LEU A 92 -7.31 32.41 3.56
N CYS A 93 -7.02 33.47 4.33
CA CYS A 93 -7.01 33.43 5.78
C CYS A 93 -8.39 33.15 6.36
N ALA A 94 -9.44 33.76 5.82
CA ALA A 94 -10.81 33.54 6.27
C ALA A 94 -11.27 32.10 6.00
N ASP A 95 -10.89 31.52 4.87
CA ASP A 95 -11.19 30.13 4.52
C ASP A 95 -10.38 29.15 5.37
N ALA A 96 -9.11 29.45 5.64
CA ALA A 96 -8.28 28.66 6.56
C ALA A 96 -8.80 28.70 8.01
N CYS A 97 -9.32 29.85 8.46
CA CYS A 97 -9.92 29.99 9.79
C CYS A 97 -11.32 29.34 9.92
N LYS A 98 -12.07 29.25 8.81
CA LYS A 98 -13.40 28.62 8.80
C LYS A 98 -13.35 27.11 8.82
N ASN A 99 -12.30 26.51 8.28
CA ASN A 99 -12.19 25.07 8.14
C ASN A 99 -11.21 24.54 9.18
N GLY A 100 -11.68 24.26 10.41
CA GLY A 100 -10.93 23.52 11.41
C GLY A 100 -10.59 22.08 11.01
N PHE A 101 -10.84 21.70 9.76
CA PHE A 101 -10.57 20.39 9.19
C PHE A 101 -9.92 20.53 7.82
N LYS A 102 -8.91 19.66 7.58
CA LYS A 102 -8.26 19.50 6.27
C LYS A 102 -8.56 18.09 5.77
N TYR A 103 -8.93 17.98 4.50
CA TYR A 103 -9.05 16.69 3.85
C TYR A 103 -7.67 16.10 3.59
N VAL A 104 -7.48 14.84 3.99
CA VAL A 104 -6.26 14.06 3.76
C VAL A 104 -6.59 12.89 2.85
N GLU A 105 -6.00 12.89 1.66
CA GLU A 105 -6.21 11.83 0.68
C GLU A 105 -5.59 10.51 1.12
N SER A 106 -6.33 9.41 0.93
CA SER A 106 -5.81 8.07 1.09
C SER A 106 -4.83 7.68 -0.04
N PRO A 107 -4.05 6.60 0.12
CA PRO A 107 -3.26 6.03 -0.97
C PRO A 107 -4.11 5.63 -2.18
N LEU A 108 -5.33 5.11 -1.96
CA LEU A 108 -6.25 4.74 -3.04
C LEU A 108 -6.71 5.97 -3.83
N VAL A 109 -7.12 7.04 -3.15
CA VAL A 109 -7.54 8.29 -3.82
C VAL A 109 -6.42 8.83 -4.69
N ARG A 110 -5.18 8.85 -4.18
CA ARG A 110 -4.02 9.28 -4.98
C ARG A 110 -3.79 8.40 -6.20
N ALA A 111 -3.94 7.08 -6.06
CA ALA A 111 -3.80 6.16 -7.19
C ALA A 111 -4.89 6.37 -8.24
N ILE A 112 -6.15 6.54 -7.81
CA ILE A 112 -7.29 6.80 -8.69
C ILE A 112 -7.09 8.08 -9.50
N ARG A 113 -6.66 9.16 -8.83
CA ARG A 113 -6.47 10.48 -9.43
C ARG A 113 -5.32 10.49 -10.45
N ASN A 114 -4.25 9.76 -10.19
CA ASN A 114 -3.01 9.85 -10.94
C ASN A 114 -2.72 8.64 -11.84
N GLY A 115 -3.59 7.64 -11.91
CA GLY A 115 -3.40 6.47 -12.76
C GLY A 115 -2.34 5.49 -12.26
N TRP A 116 -2.22 5.30 -10.93
CA TRP A 116 -1.25 4.40 -10.34
C TRP A 116 -1.81 3.00 -10.12
N VAL A 117 -0.92 2.05 -9.84
CA VAL A 117 -1.32 0.73 -9.33
C VAL A 117 -1.51 0.81 -7.82
N CYS A 118 -2.71 0.45 -7.35
CA CYS A 118 -3.04 0.36 -5.93
C CYS A 118 -3.33 -1.08 -5.53
N GLU A 119 -2.60 -1.59 -4.56
CA GLU A 119 -2.83 -2.91 -3.98
C GLU A 119 -3.66 -2.80 -2.70
N LEU A 120 -4.79 -3.51 -2.65
CA LEU A 120 -5.59 -3.74 -1.46
C LEU A 120 -5.14 -5.08 -0.86
N GLN A 121 -4.35 -5.03 0.20
CA GLN A 121 -3.82 -6.22 0.86
C GLN A 121 -4.79 -6.72 1.91
N GLU A 122 -5.11 -8.00 1.87
CA GLU A 122 -5.94 -8.72 2.86
C GLU A 122 -7.33 -8.10 3.08
N PRO A 123 -8.11 -7.75 2.04
CA PRO A 123 -9.47 -7.21 2.21
C PRO A 123 -10.44 -8.18 2.90
N SER A 124 -10.13 -9.48 2.94
CA SER A 124 -10.86 -10.52 3.67
C SER A 124 -10.83 -10.35 5.20
N LEU A 125 -9.90 -9.55 5.75
CA LEU A 125 -9.82 -9.27 7.18
C LEU A 125 -10.79 -8.17 7.65
N ILE A 126 -11.41 -7.43 6.73
CA ILE A 126 -12.35 -6.35 7.07
C ILE A 126 -13.60 -6.95 7.72
N THR A 127 -13.90 -6.50 8.94
CA THR A 127 -15.05 -7.04 9.69
C THR A 127 -16.37 -6.37 9.37
N ARG A 128 -16.37 -5.13 8.88
CA ARG A 128 -17.57 -4.37 8.55
C ARG A 128 -18.04 -4.66 7.12
N PRO A 129 -19.20 -5.34 6.93
CA PRO A 129 -19.64 -5.77 5.60
C PRO A 129 -19.91 -4.65 4.62
N ALA A 130 -20.21 -3.43 5.10
CA ALA A 130 -20.57 -2.28 4.27
C ALA A 130 -19.35 -1.58 3.62
N VAL A 131 -18.13 -1.84 4.08
CA VAL A 131 -16.94 -1.12 3.61
C VAL A 131 -16.62 -1.45 2.15
N MET A 132 -16.58 -2.74 1.80
CA MET A 132 -16.24 -3.15 0.44
C MET A 132 -17.30 -2.75 -0.60
N PRO A 133 -18.62 -2.90 -0.33
CA PRO A 133 -19.65 -2.38 -1.21
C PRO A 133 -19.59 -0.87 -1.45
N GLY A 134 -19.06 -0.10 -0.51
CA GLY A 134 -18.82 1.34 -0.68
C GLY A 134 -17.85 1.68 -1.82
N LEU A 135 -17.00 0.73 -2.24
CA LEU A 135 -16.08 0.87 -3.37
C LEU A 135 -16.67 0.38 -4.71
N ASN A 136 -17.88 -0.15 -4.72
CA ASN A 136 -18.46 -0.75 -5.92
C ASN A 136 -18.55 0.23 -7.10
N GLY A 137 -18.97 1.48 -6.85
CA GLY A 137 -19.04 2.51 -7.90
C GLY A 137 -17.68 2.83 -8.53
N LEU A 138 -16.60 2.67 -7.75
CA LEU A 138 -15.23 2.85 -8.24
C LEU A 138 -14.76 1.69 -9.12
N LEU A 139 -15.21 0.47 -8.80
CA LEU A 139 -14.74 -0.76 -9.45
C LEU A 139 -15.54 -1.13 -10.69
N ASP A 140 -16.77 -0.64 -10.82
CA ASP A 140 -17.61 -0.87 -11.99
C ASP A 140 -17.36 0.14 -13.14
N GLU A 141 -18.19 0.11 -14.17
CA GLU A 141 -18.07 0.95 -15.36
C GLU A 141 -18.19 2.45 -15.05
N THR A 142 -18.91 2.84 -14.01
CA THR A 142 -19.04 4.25 -13.62
C THR A 142 -17.71 4.83 -13.14
N GLY A 143 -16.85 4.00 -12.56
CA GLY A 143 -15.46 4.32 -12.20
C GLY A 143 -15.33 5.55 -11.32
N CYS A 144 -16.29 5.81 -10.42
CA CYS A 144 -16.27 7.00 -9.59
C CYS A 144 -16.59 6.71 -8.12
N VAL A 145 -16.14 7.63 -7.26
CA VAL A 145 -16.44 7.64 -5.82
C VAL A 145 -16.62 9.08 -5.34
N VAL A 146 -17.53 9.28 -4.39
CA VAL A 146 -17.72 10.59 -3.75
C VAL A 146 -16.80 10.69 -2.53
N LEU A 147 -15.98 11.72 -2.50
CA LEU A 147 -15.06 11.99 -1.41
C LEU A 147 -15.76 12.70 -0.24
N PRO A 148 -15.20 12.71 0.99
CA PRO A 148 -15.74 13.47 2.12
C PRO A 148 -15.88 14.97 1.87
N THR A 149 -15.15 15.51 0.90
CA THR A 149 -15.26 16.90 0.44
C THR A 149 -16.50 17.19 -0.39
N GLY A 150 -17.24 16.16 -0.82
CA GLY A 150 -18.34 16.26 -1.80
C GLY A 150 -17.85 16.19 -3.26
N GLU A 151 -16.57 16.13 -3.52
CA GLU A 151 -16.01 15.93 -4.86
C GLU A 151 -16.36 14.54 -5.38
N MET A 152 -16.82 14.45 -6.62
CA MET A 152 -16.94 13.18 -7.34
C MET A 152 -15.63 12.90 -8.07
N LEU A 153 -14.85 11.96 -7.55
CA LEU A 153 -13.58 11.55 -8.13
C LEU A 153 -13.80 10.43 -9.15
N HIS A 154 -13.36 10.65 -10.39
CA HIS A 154 -13.37 9.65 -11.45
C HIS A 154 -12.03 8.91 -11.53
N ARG A 155 -12.12 7.59 -11.77
CA ARG A 155 -10.94 6.74 -11.90
C ARG A 155 -10.19 7.07 -13.18
N HIS A 156 -8.89 7.37 -13.04
CA HIS A 156 -8.00 7.56 -14.19
C HIS A 156 -7.96 6.26 -15.03
N PRO A 157 -7.94 6.34 -16.38
CA PRO A 157 -7.91 5.15 -17.25
C PRO A 157 -6.77 4.17 -16.94
N ASP A 158 -5.60 4.68 -16.58
CA ASP A 158 -4.42 3.87 -16.26
C ASP A 158 -4.43 3.32 -14.83
N CYS A 159 -5.41 3.70 -13.99
CA CYS A 159 -5.47 3.22 -12.61
C CYS A 159 -5.83 1.73 -12.57
N ILE A 160 -4.97 0.94 -11.93
CA ILE A 160 -5.16 -0.49 -11.74
C ILE A 160 -5.30 -0.78 -10.25
N ILE A 161 -6.40 -1.44 -9.87
CA ILE A 161 -6.66 -1.87 -8.50
C ILE A 161 -6.46 -3.38 -8.43
N ILE A 162 -5.59 -3.83 -7.53
CA ILE A 162 -5.26 -5.24 -7.34
C ILE A 162 -5.60 -5.61 -5.89
N SER A 163 -6.44 -6.63 -5.70
CA SER A 163 -6.72 -7.19 -4.39
C SER A 163 -5.90 -8.46 -4.19
N THR A 164 -5.18 -8.55 -3.07
CA THR A 164 -4.41 -9.75 -2.69
C THR A 164 -4.90 -10.24 -1.34
N LEU A 165 -5.22 -11.51 -1.26
CA LEU A 165 -5.77 -12.12 -0.04
C LEU A 165 -5.34 -13.59 0.10
N ASN A 166 -5.40 -14.06 1.33
CA ASN A 166 -5.31 -15.47 1.66
C ASN A 166 -6.73 -16.00 1.93
N ILE A 167 -7.06 -17.17 1.35
CA ILE A 167 -8.42 -17.73 1.44
C ILE A 167 -8.58 -18.58 2.71
N ASP A 168 -7.52 -19.29 3.11
CA ASP A 168 -7.59 -20.37 4.10
C ASP A 168 -6.94 -20.01 5.45
N LEU A 169 -6.64 -18.75 5.71
CA LEU A 169 -6.06 -18.35 6.99
C LEU A 169 -7.15 -18.04 8.04
N GLU A 170 -6.85 -18.37 9.29
CA GLU A 170 -7.69 -18.04 10.42
C GLU A 170 -7.96 -16.52 10.50
N GLY A 171 -9.23 -16.14 10.70
CA GLY A 171 -9.66 -14.75 10.70
C GLY A 171 -10.05 -14.17 9.33
N CYS A 172 -9.75 -14.85 8.22
CA CYS A 172 -10.23 -14.46 6.89
C CYS A 172 -11.73 -14.72 6.76
N ARG A 173 -12.43 -13.76 6.16
CA ARG A 173 -13.87 -13.88 5.84
C ARG A 173 -14.04 -13.99 4.32
N PRO A 174 -15.08 -14.69 3.85
CA PRO A 174 -15.40 -14.68 2.45
C PRO A 174 -15.71 -13.24 2.01
N LEU A 175 -15.13 -12.84 0.89
CA LEU A 175 -15.42 -11.54 0.29
C LEU A 175 -16.87 -11.50 -0.21
N ASN A 176 -17.45 -10.31 -0.22
CA ASN A 176 -18.75 -10.08 -0.81
C ASN A 176 -18.71 -10.40 -2.30
N GLN A 177 -19.67 -11.19 -2.79
CA GLN A 177 -19.76 -11.61 -4.19
C GLN A 177 -19.77 -10.40 -5.13
N SER A 178 -20.49 -9.32 -4.75
CA SER A 178 -20.55 -8.13 -5.59
C SER A 178 -19.21 -7.41 -5.74
N PHE A 179 -18.29 -7.57 -4.79
CA PHE A 179 -16.94 -7.07 -4.89
C PHE A 179 -16.08 -7.96 -5.80
N ILE A 180 -16.22 -9.28 -5.68
CA ILE A 180 -15.51 -10.27 -6.51
C ILE A 180 -15.90 -10.10 -7.98
N ASP A 181 -17.19 -9.98 -8.29
CA ASP A 181 -17.72 -9.89 -9.65
C ASP A 181 -17.23 -8.64 -10.42
N ARG A 182 -16.73 -7.63 -9.70
CA ARG A 182 -16.17 -6.41 -10.30
C ARG A 182 -14.68 -6.48 -10.63
N HIS A 183 -14.02 -7.60 -10.29
CA HIS A 183 -12.65 -7.85 -10.72
C HIS A 183 -12.66 -8.50 -12.10
N HIS A 184 -11.99 -7.83 -13.06
CA HIS A 184 -11.89 -8.33 -14.44
C HIS A 184 -11.10 -9.63 -14.54
N ILE A 185 -10.15 -9.85 -13.62
CA ILE A 185 -9.27 -11.01 -13.59
C ILE A 185 -9.19 -11.52 -12.16
N ILE A 186 -9.49 -12.80 -11.98
CA ILE A 186 -9.31 -13.52 -10.72
C ILE A 186 -8.30 -14.63 -10.96
N MET A 187 -7.27 -14.71 -10.14
CA MET A 187 -6.21 -15.69 -10.29
C MET A 187 -5.90 -16.37 -8.97
N ASP A 188 -5.96 -17.70 -8.98
CA ASP A 188 -5.44 -18.50 -7.88
C ASP A 188 -3.93 -18.63 -8.01
N MET A 189 -3.22 -18.28 -6.94
CA MET A 189 -1.76 -18.38 -6.89
C MET A 189 -1.37 -19.81 -6.51
N VAL A 190 -1.05 -20.61 -7.51
CA VAL A 190 -0.55 -21.97 -7.31
C VAL A 190 0.89 -21.99 -6.78
N THR A 191 1.23 -23.03 -6.03
CA THR A 191 2.60 -23.23 -5.57
C THR A 191 3.55 -23.34 -6.77
N PRO A 192 4.59 -22.51 -6.86
CA PRO A 192 5.50 -22.53 -7.99
C PRO A 192 6.30 -23.86 -8.05
N SER A 193 6.82 -24.18 -9.24
CA SER A 193 7.74 -25.31 -9.38
C SER A 193 9.05 -25.07 -8.61
N GLU A 194 9.75 -26.13 -8.24
CA GLU A 194 11.01 -26.04 -7.48
C GLU A 194 12.05 -25.14 -8.19
N ALA A 195 12.16 -25.24 -9.50
CA ALA A 195 13.06 -24.41 -10.28
C ALA A 195 12.73 -22.90 -10.16
N VAL A 196 11.44 -22.55 -10.13
CA VAL A 196 10.99 -21.17 -9.93
C VAL A 196 11.26 -20.71 -8.50
N ILE A 197 11.04 -21.58 -7.50
CA ILE A 197 11.35 -21.29 -6.09
C ILE A 197 12.86 -21.05 -5.96
N GLU A 198 13.70 -21.94 -6.47
CA GLU A 198 15.16 -21.81 -6.44
C GLU A 198 15.62 -20.49 -7.07
N SER A 199 15.17 -20.19 -8.28
CA SER A 199 15.51 -18.95 -8.98
C SER A 199 15.10 -17.69 -8.20
N ARG A 200 13.90 -17.70 -7.60
CA ARG A 200 13.41 -16.57 -6.80
C ARG A 200 14.19 -16.39 -5.50
N ILE A 201 14.50 -17.47 -4.80
CA ILE A 201 15.29 -17.42 -3.55
C ILE A 201 16.70 -16.88 -3.84
N ARG A 202 17.36 -17.34 -4.91
CA ARG A 202 18.64 -16.78 -5.33
C ARG A 202 18.55 -15.28 -5.62
N GLY A 203 17.53 -14.87 -6.34
CA GLY A 203 17.29 -13.43 -6.62
C GLY A 203 16.99 -12.58 -5.38
N MET A 204 16.33 -13.17 -4.36
CA MET A 204 15.99 -12.46 -3.11
C MET A 204 17.15 -12.38 -2.13
N THR A 205 17.97 -13.43 -2.05
CA THR A 205 19.02 -13.58 -1.03
C THR A 205 20.42 -13.28 -1.55
N GLY A 206 20.60 -13.32 -2.88
CA GLY A 206 21.92 -13.20 -3.51
C GLY A 206 22.84 -14.41 -3.25
N CYS A 207 22.29 -15.53 -2.77
CA CYS A 207 23.10 -16.72 -2.48
C CYS A 207 23.64 -17.35 -3.76
N ASP A 208 24.85 -17.92 -3.66
CA ASP A 208 25.54 -18.62 -4.72
C ASP A 208 25.12 -20.09 -4.83
N ASP A 209 25.80 -20.85 -5.71
CA ASP A 209 25.51 -22.26 -5.96
C ASP A 209 25.98 -23.18 -4.85
N THR A 210 26.72 -22.69 -3.86
CA THR A 210 27.18 -23.50 -2.71
C THR A 210 26.05 -23.77 -1.73
N VAL A 211 25.02 -22.94 -1.71
CA VAL A 211 23.85 -23.10 -0.85
C VAL A 211 22.99 -24.29 -1.32
N PRO A 212 22.67 -25.27 -0.48
CA PRO A 212 21.96 -26.48 -0.86
C PRO A 212 20.44 -26.25 -0.99
N LEU A 213 20.01 -25.29 -1.82
CA LEU A 213 18.62 -24.88 -1.96
C LEU A 213 17.65 -26.00 -2.30
N LYS A 214 18.08 -26.99 -3.12
CA LYS A 214 17.21 -28.13 -3.47
C LYS A 214 16.86 -28.96 -2.24
N GLN A 215 17.84 -29.19 -1.36
CA GLN A 215 17.61 -29.94 -0.10
C GLN A 215 16.74 -29.11 0.86
N MET A 216 16.97 -27.80 0.93
CA MET A 216 16.16 -26.89 1.74
C MET A 216 14.70 -26.87 1.27
N ILE A 217 14.45 -26.80 -0.04
CA ILE A 217 13.11 -26.85 -0.63
C ILE A 217 12.42 -28.20 -0.33
N ALA A 218 13.18 -29.32 -0.47
CA ALA A 218 12.67 -30.65 -0.16
C ALA A 218 12.27 -30.77 1.32
N PHE A 219 13.09 -30.25 2.22
CA PHE A 219 12.79 -30.25 3.65
C PHE A 219 11.57 -29.40 4.00
N VAL A 220 11.43 -28.22 3.43
CA VAL A 220 10.22 -27.37 3.62
C VAL A 220 8.95 -28.10 3.16
N LYS A 221 8.99 -28.88 2.08
CA LYS A 221 7.86 -29.71 1.65
C LYS A 221 7.55 -30.81 2.66
N GLU A 222 8.60 -31.50 3.18
CA GLU A 222 8.41 -32.52 4.20
C GLU A 222 7.81 -31.92 5.49
N ILE A 223 8.23 -30.73 5.90
CA ILE A 223 7.62 -30.01 7.02
C ILE A 223 6.09 -29.83 6.79
N ALA A 224 5.69 -29.38 5.62
CA ALA A 224 4.28 -29.19 5.30
C ALA A 224 3.47 -30.48 5.37
N GLU A 225 4.02 -31.58 4.86
CA GLU A 225 3.39 -32.92 4.91
C GLU A 225 3.24 -33.41 6.35
N ILE A 226 4.25 -33.19 7.18
CA ILE A 226 4.23 -33.58 8.60
C ILE A 226 3.21 -32.77 9.35
N CYS A 227 3.25 -31.46 9.23
CA CYS A 227 2.28 -30.55 9.86
C CYS A 227 0.82 -30.89 9.46
N ALA A 228 0.57 -31.18 8.18
CA ALA A 228 -0.74 -31.60 7.70
C ALA A 228 -1.23 -32.92 8.35
N ARG A 229 -0.34 -33.88 8.58
CA ARG A 229 -0.69 -35.16 9.26
C ARG A 229 -1.05 -34.98 10.73
N PHE A 230 -0.43 -34.03 11.41
CA PHE A 230 -0.71 -33.76 12.82
C PHE A 230 -1.83 -32.72 13.02
N GLY A 231 -2.48 -32.28 11.94
CA GLY A 231 -3.53 -31.25 12.01
C GLY A 231 -3.02 -29.85 12.42
N ALA A 232 -1.70 -29.68 12.38
CA ALA A 232 -1.07 -28.40 12.64
C ALA A 232 -1.16 -27.54 11.38
N THR A 233 -2.29 -26.83 11.21
CA THR A 233 -2.53 -25.96 10.06
C THR A 233 -2.01 -24.55 10.27
N ASP A 234 -1.32 -24.29 11.37
CA ASP A 234 -1.02 -22.96 11.92
C ASP A 234 0.00 -22.16 11.13
N GLY A 235 0.42 -22.59 9.98
CA GLY A 235 1.48 -21.86 9.35
C GLY A 235 1.58 -22.02 7.86
N ASN A 236 1.87 -20.94 7.23
CA ASN A 236 2.32 -20.85 5.85
C ASN A 236 3.74 -21.44 5.73
N VAL A 237 3.89 -22.73 6.11
CA VAL A 237 5.17 -23.46 6.20
C VAL A 237 5.92 -23.42 4.87
N ASN A 238 5.17 -23.29 3.77
CA ASN A 238 5.70 -23.23 2.40
C ASN A 238 5.97 -21.80 1.91
N SER A 239 6.04 -20.80 2.80
CA SER A 239 6.27 -19.45 2.34
C SER A 239 7.69 -19.27 1.83
N MET A 240 7.83 -18.65 0.66
CA MET A 240 9.14 -18.24 0.14
C MET A 240 9.91 -17.34 1.10
N ARG A 241 9.18 -16.61 1.97
CA ARG A 241 9.76 -15.75 3.00
C ARG A 241 10.50 -16.58 4.05
N SER A 242 9.88 -17.65 4.55
CA SER A 242 10.52 -18.53 5.54
C SER A 242 11.77 -19.20 4.97
N LEU A 243 11.72 -19.64 3.72
CA LEU A 243 12.89 -20.22 3.04
C LEU A 243 13.99 -19.17 2.80
N ALA A 244 13.65 -17.95 2.40
CA ALA A 244 14.62 -16.87 2.24
C ALA A 244 15.28 -16.50 3.58
N ASN A 245 14.50 -16.42 4.66
CA ASN A 245 15.02 -16.17 6.01
C ASN A 245 15.97 -17.28 6.45
N TRP A 246 15.65 -18.54 6.13
CA TRP A 246 16.54 -19.67 6.43
C TRP A 246 17.87 -19.55 5.70
N VAL A 247 17.85 -19.26 4.40
CA VAL A 247 19.09 -19.05 3.61
C VAL A 247 19.92 -17.91 4.22
N GLN A 248 19.30 -16.78 4.54
CA GLN A 248 20.01 -15.64 5.12
C GLN A 248 20.61 -15.98 6.50
N ALA A 249 19.83 -16.60 7.38
CA ALA A 249 20.30 -16.99 8.70
C ALA A 249 21.45 -18.00 8.60
N GLY A 250 21.35 -19.01 7.73
CA GLY A 250 22.39 -19.98 7.48
C GLY A 250 23.67 -19.37 6.90
N SER A 251 23.53 -18.42 5.98
CA SER A 251 24.68 -17.69 5.42
C SER A 251 25.42 -16.85 6.45
N ILE A 252 24.69 -16.27 7.43
CA ILE A 252 25.29 -15.46 8.51
C ILE A 252 25.98 -16.34 9.56
N THR A 253 25.36 -17.48 9.93
CA THR A 253 25.84 -18.32 11.00
C THR A 253 26.87 -19.39 10.53
N GLY A 254 26.88 -19.68 9.24
CA GLY A 254 27.63 -20.80 8.68
C GLY A 254 27.03 -22.17 9.01
N ASP A 255 25.84 -22.21 9.64
CA ASP A 255 25.15 -23.44 10.06
C ASP A 255 23.68 -23.41 9.63
N TYR A 256 23.42 -24.06 8.49
CA TYR A 256 22.07 -24.13 7.92
C TYR A 256 21.12 -25.04 8.72
N ALA A 257 21.68 -26.07 9.42
CA ALA A 257 20.87 -26.98 10.24
C ALA A 257 20.31 -26.24 11.47
N THR A 258 21.16 -25.54 12.21
CA THR A 258 20.70 -24.70 13.34
C THR A 258 19.78 -23.56 12.87
N ALA A 259 20.09 -22.92 11.75
CA ALA A 259 19.24 -21.87 11.19
C ALA A 259 17.84 -22.37 10.82
N ALA A 260 17.69 -23.64 10.36
CA ALA A 260 16.38 -24.25 10.08
C ALA A 260 15.49 -24.29 11.31
N THR A 261 16.05 -24.57 12.49
CA THR A 261 15.27 -24.66 13.74
C THR A 261 14.65 -23.31 14.10
N TRP A 262 15.35 -22.21 13.84
CA TRP A 262 14.91 -20.85 14.19
C TRP A 262 13.95 -20.25 13.17
N THR A 263 14.03 -20.65 11.92
CA THR A 263 13.30 -20.03 10.80
C THR A 263 12.11 -20.86 10.34
N VAL A 264 12.33 -22.08 9.88
CA VAL A 264 11.27 -22.89 9.26
C VAL A 264 10.59 -23.82 10.26
N ILE A 265 11.30 -24.43 11.20
CA ILE A 265 10.72 -25.36 12.17
C ILE A 265 9.91 -24.60 13.24
N SER A 266 10.49 -23.58 13.86
CA SER A 266 9.81 -22.79 14.89
C SER A 266 8.59 -22.02 14.35
N GLY A 267 8.62 -21.66 13.06
CA GLY A 267 7.50 -21.00 12.38
C GLY A 267 6.43 -21.95 11.86
N ALA A 268 6.70 -23.27 11.81
CA ALA A 268 5.80 -24.24 11.23
C ALA A 268 4.66 -24.66 12.16
N THR A 269 4.96 -24.79 13.46
CA THR A 269 3.99 -25.25 14.46
C THR A 269 4.39 -24.83 15.86
N SER A 270 3.42 -24.63 16.74
CA SER A 270 3.60 -24.43 18.18
C SER A 270 3.71 -25.75 18.96
N ASP A 271 3.28 -26.88 18.37
CA ASP A 271 3.31 -28.18 19.01
C ASP A 271 4.73 -28.73 19.19
N LEU A 272 5.10 -28.98 20.45
CA LEU A 272 6.46 -29.42 20.79
C LEU A 272 6.80 -30.82 20.23
N ALA A 273 5.83 -31.74 20.23
CA ALA A 273 6.06 -33.11 19.73
C ALA A 273 6.34 -33.11 18.22
N THR A 274 5.57 -32.33 17.48
CA THR A 274 5.79 -32.12 16.04
C THR A 274 7.14 -31.47 15.77
N ARG A 275 7.52 -30.45 16.58
CA ARG A 275 8.86 -29.81 16.45
C ARG A 275 10.01 -30.79 16.66
N GLU A 276 9.91 -31.66 17.67
CA GLU A 276 10.94 -32.70 17.92
C GLU A 276 11.04 -33.68 16.75
N GLU A 277 9.93 -34.03 16.14
CA GLU A 277 9.95 -34.88 14.94
C GLU A 277 10.62 -34.15 13.76
N LEU A 278 10.30 -32.88 13.53
CA LEU A 278 10.92 -32.09 12.48
C LEU A 278 12.43 -31.94 12.67
N VAL A 279 12.89 -31.75 13.91
CA VAL A 279 14.35 -31.74 14.22
C VAL A 279 15.01 -33.09 13.95
N ARG A 280 14.35 -34.21 14.29
CA ARG A 280 14.85 -35.55 13.94
C ARG A 280 14.95 -35.76 12.43
N LYS A 281 13.98 -35.24 11.67
CA LYS A 281 13.98 -35.31 10.20
C LYS A 281 15.08 -34.45 9.59
N LEU A 282 15.33 -33.27 10.16
CA LEU A 282 16.39 -32.37 9.74
C LEU A 282 17.77 -33.07 9.72
N ALA A 283 18.02 -33.97 10.67
CA ALA A 283 19.28 -34.72 10.75
C ALA A 283 19.53 -35.66 9.54
N ASN A 284 18.51 -35.95 8.73
CA ASN A 284 18.67 -36.76 7.52
C ASN A 284 19.15 -35.92 6.31
N TYR A 285 19.22 -34.63 6.44
CA TYR A 285 19.67 -33.71 5.40
C TYR A 285 21.10 -33.24 5.67
N GLN A 286 21.85 -33.03 4.61
CA GLN A 286 23.21 -32.46 4.67
C GLN A 286 23.15 -31.02 4.10
N PHE A 287 23.33 -30.08 4.96
CA PHE A 287 23.29 -28.67 4.59
C PHE A 287 24.67 -28.04 4.66
#